data_1980eab77ce1c5b3eca23b06d73e4512
#
_entry.id   1980eab77ce1c5b3eca23b06d73e4512
#
_cell.length_a   1.000
_cell.length_b   1.000
_cell.length_c   1.000
_cell.angle_alpha   90.00
_cell.angle_beta   90.00
_cell.angle_gamma   90.00
#
_symmetry.space_group_name_H-M   'P 1'
#
loop_
_entity.id
_entity.type
_entity.pdbx_description
1 polymer ?
#
loop_
_entity_poly.entity_id
_entity_poly.type
_entity_poly.pdbx_seq_one_letter_code
_entity_poly.pdbx_strand_id
1 'polypeptide(L)'
;WAAYCTGSLPIGACVVDAQGNILSRGRNRIMENQAEVPYACGNTLAHAELNALLAFKADRQVRRAASLYTTTEPCPLCLGAFYMSSIRTLHYAAREPFAGSTNLLGTTPYLSRKPIKVYGPADAELEILITALAVEFERSDGVFHTSSVLQSWQQAIPAGVELGEQL
;
A
#
# COMPACT_ATOMS: atom_id res chain seq x y z
N TRP A 1 4.70 -9.83 3.46
CA TRP A 1 5.55 -11.03 3.35
C TRP A 1 5.40 -11.73 2.01
N ALA A 2 4.18 -12.09 1.59
CA ALA A 2 3.97 -12.86 0.36
C ALA A 2 4.51 -12.19 -0.92
N ALA A 3 4.46 -10.87 -1.04
CA ALA A 3 5.07 -10.13 -2.15
C ALA A 3 6.60 -10.28 -2.13
N TYR A 4 7.21 -10.07 -0.96
CA TYR A 4 8.65 -10.21 -0.75
C TYR A 4 9.16 -11.61 -1.12
N CYS A 5 8.50 -12.68 -0.65
CA CYS A 5 8.85 -14.07 -0.99
C CYS A 5 8.77 -14.40 -2.49
N THR A 6 8.08 -13.59 -3.27
CA THR A 6 7.96 -13.76 -4.74
C THR A 6 8.79 -12.74 -5.52
N GLY A 7 9.71 -12.03 -4.86
CA GLY A 7 10.60 -11.05 -5.47
C GLY A 7 9.91 -9.76 -5.94
N SER A 8 8.79 -9.40 -5.33
CA SER A 8 8.13 -8.09 -5.56
C SER A 8 8.22 -7.21 -4.31
N LEU A 9 8.02 -5.90 -4.49
CA LEU A 9 8.03 -4.95 -3.36
C LEU A 9 7.20 -5.49 -2.19
N PRO A 10 7.69 -5.40 -0.93
CA PRO A 10 7.08 -6.01 0.25
C PRO A 10 5.79 -5.30 0.72
N ILE A 11 4.88 -5.03 -0.21
CA ILE A 11 3.62 -4.33 0.04
C ILE A 11 2.46 -5.31 -0.11
N GLY A 12 1.57 -5.29 0.88
CA GLY A 12 0.34 -6.06 0.91
C GLY A 12 -0.86 -5.21 1.28
N ALA A 13 -2.05 -5.60 0.80
CA ALA A 13 -3.30 -4.94 1.12
C ALA A 13 -4.46 -5.93 1.27
N CYS A 14 -5.48 -5.56 2.03
CA CYS A 14 -6.73 -6.32 2.09
C CYS A 14 -7.93 -5.40 2.29
N VAL A 15 -9.09 -5.86 1.81
CA VAL A 15 -10.39 -5.24 2.11
C VAL A 15 -11.05 -6.05 3.21
N VAL A 16 -11.56 -5.36 4.23
CA VAL A 16 -12.12 -5.97 5.44
C VAL A 16 -13.52 -5.40 5.67
N ASP A 17 -14.48 -6.23 6.08
CA ASP A 17 -15.83 -5.79 6.46
C ASP A 17 -15.88 -5.21 7.89
N ALA A 18 -17.06 -4.76 8.29
CA ALA A 18 -17.28 -4.20 9.62
C ALA A 18 -17.17 -5.25 10.77
N GLN A 19 -17.17 -6.54 10.45
CA GLN A 19 -17.04 -7.66 11.39
C GLN A 19 -15.59 -8.15 11.50
N GLY A 20 -14.66 -7.58 10.69
CA GLY A 20 -13.28 -7.98 10.66
C GLY A 20 -12.96 -9.13 9.69
N ASN A 21 -13.92 -9.56 8.86
CA ASN A 21 -13.66 -10.58 7.87
C ASN A 21 -12.93 -10.01 6.65
N ILE A 22 -11.92 -10.71 6.16
CA ILE A 22 -11.20 -10.33 4.96
C ILE A 22 -12.01 -10.71 3.73
N LEU A 23 -12.44 -9.71 2.96
CA LEU A 23 -13.24 -9.86 1.74
C LEU A 23 -12.40 -10.04 0.49
N SER A 24 -11.20 -9.46 0.47
CA SER A 24 -10.22 -9.65 -0.60
C SER A 24 -8.80 -9.39 -0.10
N ARG A 25 -7.81 -9.92 -0.81
CA ARG A 25 -6.39 -9.69 -0.57
C ARG A 25 -5.71 -9.24 -1.86
N GLY A 26 -4.66 -8.44 -1.71
CA GLY A 26 -3.76 -8.06 -2.78
C GLY A 26 -2.34 -7.96 -2.26
N ARG A 27 -1.40 -8.16 -3.15
CA ARG A 27 0.02 -7.93 -2.91
C ARG A 27 0.64 -7.26 -4.12
N ASN A 28 1.77 -6.60 -3.94
CA ASN A 28 2.53 -6.10 -5.06
C ASN A 28 2.96 -7.27 -5.95
N ARG A 29 2.83 -7.10 -7.28
CA ARG A 29 3.13 -8.09 -8.31
C ARG A 29 3.85 -7.47 -9.51
N ILE A 30 4.53 -6.35 -9.31
CA ILE A 30 5.22 -5.62 -10.39
C ILE A 30 6.24 -6.53 -11.08
N MET A 31 6.95 -7.35 -10.29
CA MET A 31 8.02 -8.23 -10.77
C MET A 31 7.54 -9.62 -11.23
N GLU A 32 6.25 -9.93 -11.11
CA GLU A 32 5.71 -11.22 -11.50
C GLU A 32 5.30 -11.26 -12.96
N ASN A 33 5.55 -12.39 -13.63
CA ASN A 33 5.21 -12.58 -15.04
C ASN A 33 3.80 -13.15 -15.27
N GLN A 34 3.17 -13.70 -14.23
CA GLN A 34 1.86 -14.34 -14.32
C GLN A 34 1.04 -14.08 -13.06
N ALA A 35 -0.26 -13.91 -13.22
CA ALA A 35 -1.23 -13.87 -12.15
C ALA A 35 -2.58 -14.39 -12.64
N GLU A 36 -3.35 -14.98 -11.71
CA GLU A 36 -4.75 -15.34 -11.98
C GLU A 36 -5.62 -14.08 -12.06
N VAL A 37 -6.65 -14.13 -12.91
CA VAL A 37 -7.68 -13.08 -12.94
C VAL A 37 -8.39 -13.02 -11.58
N PRO A 38 -8.58 -11.83 -11.00
CA PRO A 38 -8.49 -10.50 -11.60
C PRO A 38 -7.19 -9.71 -11.31
N TYR A 39 -6.14 -10.36 -10.84
CA TYR A 39 -4.94 -9.65 -10.41
C TYR A 39 -4.11 -9.12 -11.59
N ALA A 40 -3.61 -7.89 -11.43
CA ALA A 40 -2.59 -7.32 -12.31
C ALA A 40 -1.20 -7.80 -11.89
N CYS A 41 -0.31 -8.04 -12.85
CA CYS A 41 1.08 -8.39 -12.63
C CYS A 41 1.98 -7.92 -13.78
N GLY A 42 3.30 -7.95 -13.61
CA GLY A 42 4.28 -7.70 -14.67
C GLY A 42 4.25 -6.30 -15.25
N ASN A 43 3.77 -5.33 -14.52
CA ASN A 43 3.75 -3.93 -14.93
C ASN A 43 3.76 -2.99 -13.70
N THR A 44 4.14 -1.75 -13.91
CA THR A 44 4.28 -0.73 -12.86
C THR A 44 2.98 -0.36 -12.13
N LEU A 45 1.82 -0.81 -12.60
CA LEU A 45 0.53 -0.57 -11.96
C LEU A 45 0.08 -1.72 -11.04
N ALA A 46 0.83 -2.83 -10.99
CA ALA A 46 0.48 -4.04 -10.25
C ALA A 46 0.69 -3.89 -8.72
N HIS A 47 0.18 -2.81 -8.15
CA HIS A 47 0.28 -2.48 -6.73
C HIS A 47 -0.64 -3.34 -5.88
N ALA A 48 -0.30 -3.49 -4.60
CA ALA A 48 -1.02 -4.33 -3.65
C ALA A 48 -2.47 -3.89 -3.45
N GLU A 49 -2.69 -2.60 -3.23
CA GLU A 49 -4.01 -2.01 -3.01
C GLU A 49 -4.88 -2.15 -4.25
N LEU A 50 -4.29 -1.91 -5.44
CA LEU A 50 -5.02 -2.09 -6.69
C LEU A 50 -5.45 -3.54 -6.85
N ASN A 51 -4.58 -4.50 -6.58
CA ASN A 51 -4.89 -5.93 -6.63
C ASN A 51 -5.98 -6.33 -5.62
N ALA A 52 -5.94 -5.80 -4.39
CA ALA A 52 -7.01 -6.02 -3.42
C ALA A 52 -8.36 -5.47 -3.91
N LEU A 53 -8.35 -4.27 -4.51
CA LEU A 53 -9.57 -3.63 -5.03
C LEU A 53 -10.12 -4.32 -6.29
N LEU A 54 -9.28 -4.84 -7.18
CA LEU A 54 -9.67 -5.61 -8.37
C LEU A 54 -10.33 -6.94 -7.97
N ALA A 55 -9.80 -7.61 -6.94
CA ALA A 55 -10.36 -8.84 -6.41
C ALA A 55 -11.66 -8.62 -5.59
N PHE A 56 -11.92 -7.39 -5.14
CA PHE A 56 -13.07 -7.06 -4.31
C PHE A 56 -14.35 -6.88 -5.14
N LYS A 57 -15.15 -7.94 -5.21
CA LYS A 57 -16.46 -7.94 -5.90
C LYS A 57 -17.57 -7.81 -4.87
N ALA A 58 -18.21 -6.66 -4.81
CA ALA A 58 -19.32 -6.37 -3.90
C ALA A 58 -20.17 -5.21 -4.44
N ASP A 59 -21.41 -5.11 -3.97
CA ASP A 59 -22.26 -3.97 -4.24
C ASP A 59 -21.79 -2.70 -3.51
N ARG A 60 -22.42 -1.58 -3.83
CA ARG A 60 -22.03 -0.26 -3.30
C ARG A 60 -22.24 -0.14 -1.79
N GLN A 61 -23.22 -0.83 -1.23
CA GLN A 61 -23.52 -0.77 0.21
C GLN A 61 -22.43 -1.48 1.00
N VAL A 62 -22.07 -2.68 0.60
CA VAL A 62 -20.94 -3.45 1.19
C VAL A 62 -19.65 -2.69 1.05
N ARG A 63 -19.35 -2.12 -0.14
CA ARG A 63 -18.15 -1.30 -0.36
C ARG A 63 -18.05 -0.11 0.60
N ARG A 64 -19.16 0.57 0.89
CA ARG A 64 -19.17 1.72 1.81
C ARG A 64 -18.95 1.35 3.28
N ALA A 65 -19.30 0.14 3.66
CA ALA A 65 -19.11 -0.39 5.01
C ALA A 65 -17.72 -1.01 5.22
N ALA A 66 -17.03 -1.35 4.13
CA ALA A 66 -15.70 -1.95 4.17
C ALA A 66 -14.58 -0.93 4.41
N SER A 67 -13.44 -1.44 4.86
CA SER A 67 -12.19 -0.71 5.03
C SER A 67 -11.10 -1.32 4.16
N LEU A 68 -10.23 -0.49 3.59
CA LEU A 68 -8.99 -0.91 2.97
C LEU A 68 -7.85 -0.82 4.00
N TYR A 69 -7.13 -1.91 4.16
CA TYR A 69 -5.89 -1.97 4.93
C TYR A 69 -4.73 -2.19 3.97
N THR A 70 -3.64 -1.45 4.17
CA THR A 70 -2.40 -1.61 3.41
C THR A 70 -1.19 -1.50 4.34
N THR A 71 -0.11 -2.18 4.02
CA THR A 71 1.11 -2.15 4.82
C THR A 71 1.80 -0.79 4.74
N THR A 72 1.70 -0.10 3.61
CA THR A 72 2.37 1.18 3.36
C THR A 72 1.34 2.24 2.96
N GLU A 73 1.59 3.50 3.30
CA GLU A 73 0.73 4.63 2.89
C GLU A 73 0.55 4.64 1.37
N PRO A 74 -0.70 4.72 0.87
CA PRO A 74 -0.97 4.64 -0.56
C PRO A 74 -0.33 5.79 -1.37
N CYS A 75 0.30 5.42 -2.48
CA CYS A 75 0.75 6.36 -3.50
C CYS A 75 -0.44 7.02 -4.25
N PRO A 76 -0.22 8.02 -5.14
CA PRO A 76 -1.30 8.71 -5.87
C PRO A 76 -2.20 7.76 -6.66
N LEU A 77 -1.64 6.72 -7.30
CA LEU A 77 -2.42 5.71 -8.02
C LEU A 77 -3.37 4.96 -7.09
N CYS A 78 -2.84 4.43 -6.00
CA CYS A 78 -3.60 3.62 -5.05
C CYS A 78 -4.63 4.43 -4.28
N LEU A 79 -4.29 5.67 -3.90
CA LEU A 79 -5.24 6.61 -3.31
C LEU A 79 -6.39 6.91 -4.26
N GLY A 80 -6.10 7.16 -5.55
CA GLY A 80 -7.12 7.36 -6.58
C GLY A 80 -8.03 6.15 -6.76
N ALA A 81 -7.46 4.96 -6.86
CA ALA A 81 -8.21 3.70 -6.96
C ALA A 81 -9.10 3.47 -5.73
N PHE A 82 -8.56 3.65 -4.51
CA PHE A 82 -9.30 3.61 -3.26
C PHE A 82 -10.46 4.60 -3.28
N TYR A 83 -10.21 5.86 -3.62
CA TYR A 83 -11.23 6.90 -3.67
C TYR A 83 -12.37 6.56 -4.65
N MET A 84 -12.04 5.94 -5.80
CA MET A 84 -13.00 5.50 -6.81
C MET A 84 -13.77 4.24 -6.41
N SER A 85 -13.20 3.37 -5.57
CA SER A 85 -13.78 2.06 -5.18
C SER A 85 -15.08 2.14 -4.39
N SER A 86 -15.45 3.31 -3.87
CA SER A 86 -16.56 3.55 -2.93
C SER A 86 -16.29 3.15 -1.47
N ILE A 87 -15.16 2.57 -1.13
CA ILE A 87 -14.70 2.40 0.25
C ILE A 87 -14.49 3.78 0.89
N ARG A 88 -14.66 3.91 2.21
CA ARG A 88 -14.60 5.18 2.93
C ARG A 88 -13.57 5.21 4.05
N THR A 89 -13.02 4.07 4.38
CA THR A 89 -12.06 3.93 5.48
C THR A 89 -10.78 3.31 4.96
N LEU A 90 -9.67 3.96 5.22
CA LEU A 90 -8.33 3.56 4.85
C LEU A 90 -7.49 3.41 6.11
N HIS A 91 -6.79 2.29 6.23
CA HIS A 91 -5.78 2.06 7.26
C HIS A 91 -4.45 1.76 6.58
N TYR A 92 -3.36 2.37 7.05
CA TYR A 92 -2.01 2.01 6.62
C TYR A 92 -1.09 1.82 7.83
N ALA A 93 -0.11 0.92 7.69
CA ALA A 93 0.76 0.58 8.81
C ALA A 93 2.01 1.45 8.87
N ALA A 94 2.65 1.73 7.75
CA ALA A 94 3.85 2.57 7.68
C ALA A 94 3.60 3.81 6.80
N ARG A 95 4.19 4.95 7.19
CA ARG A 95 4.27 6.12 6.32
C ARG A 95 5.10 5.81 5.08
N GLU A 96 4.77 6.50 3.99
CA GLU A 96 5.57 6.50 2.77
C GLU A 96 6.02 7.94 2.47
N PRO A 97 7.19 8.36 2.98
CA PRO A 97 7.59 9.77 2.94
C PRO A 97 7.93 10.29 1.53
N PHE A 98 8.16 9.41 0.55
CA PHE A 98 8.44 9.79 -0.83
C PHE A 98 7.18 9.85 -1.71
N ALA A 99 6.36 8.80 -1.67
CA ALA A 99 5.21 8.64 -2.56
C ALA A 99 3.86 8.64 -1.86
N GLY A 100 3.83 8.69 -0.52
CA GLY A 100 2.60 8.73 0.27
C GLY A 100 1.72 9.92 -0.10
N SER A 101 0.43 9.69 -0.25
CA SER A 101 -0.44 10.66 -0.89
C SER A 101 -1.77 10.89 -0.17
N THR A 102 -1.90 10.45 1.08
CA THR A 102 -3.13 10.67 1.86
C THR A 102 -3.42 12.16 2.07
N ASN A 103 -2.39 13.01 2.04
CA ASN A 103 -2.47 14.47 2.10
C ASN A 103 -3.15 15.10 0.87
N LEU A 104 -3.35 14.38 -0.23
CA LEU A 104 -4.09 14.87 -1.40
C LEU A 104 -5.62 14.87 -1.18
N LEU A 105 -6.12 14.16 -0.16
CA LEU A 105 -7.55 14.18 0.18
C LEU A 105 -7.99 15.61 0.54
N GLY A 106 -9.08 16.05 -0.07
CA GLY A 106 -9.60 17.41 0.14
C GLY A 106 -8.94 18.52 -0.68
N THR A 107 -7.86 18.24 -1.43
CA THR A 107 -7.12 19.29 -2.17
C THR A 107 -7.77 19.70 -3.49
N THR A 108 -8.70 18.91 -4.02
CA THR A 108 -9.46 19.25 -5.23
C THR A 108 -10.96 19.16 -4.96
N PRO A 109 -11.82 19.86 -5.77
CA PRO A 109 -13.26 19.73 -5.65
C PRO A 109 -13.77 18.29 -5.71
N TYR A 110 -13.10 17.42 -6.49
CA TYR A 110 -13.46 16.02 -6.59
C TYR A 110 -13.07 15.23 -5.33
N LEU A 111 -11.84 15.40 -4.85
CA LEU A 111 -11.34 14.69 -3.66
C LEU A 111 -11.97 15.17 -2.33
N SER A 112 -12.66 16.32 -2.34
CA SER A 112 -13.43 16.84 -1.20
C SER A 112 -14.85 16.29 -1.08
N ARG A 113 -15.37 15.58 -2.11
CA ARG A 113 -16.79 15.17 -2.18
C ARG A 113 -17.15 14.01 -1.25
N LYS A 114 -16.18 13.26 -0.77
CA LYS A 114 -16.41 12.03 -0.01
C LYS A 114 -15.81 12.14 1.39
N PRO A 115 -16.58 11.80 2.43
CA PRO A 115 -16.06 11.77 3.80
C PRO A 115 -15.16 10.53 3.95
N ILE A 116 -13.89 10.68 3.66
CA ILE A 116 -12.88 9.63 3.84
C ILE A 116 -12.32 9.71 5.27
N LYS A 117 -12.18 8.54 5.90
CA LYS A 117 -11.46 8.38 7.16
C LYS A 117 -10.13 7.68 6.88
N VAL A 118 -9.05 8.26 7.40
CA VAL A 118 -7.69 7.71 7.28
C VAL A 118 -7.15 7.45 8.67
N TYR A 119 -6.58 6.28 8.87
CA TYR A 119 -5.92 5.83 10.09
C TYR A 119 -4.53 5.30 9.75
N GLY A 120 -3.52 5.90 10.35
CA GLY A 120 -2.12 5.51 10.17
C GLY A 120 -1.16 6.63 10.56
N PRO A 121 0.12 6.30 10.74
CA PRO A 121 0.67 4.94 10.78
C PRO A 121 0.12 4.13 11.97
N ALA A 122 0.27 2.78 11.94
CA ALA A 122 -0.28 1.91 12.99
C ALA A 122 0.48 2.06 14.31
N ASP A 123 1.70 1.57 14.35
CA ASP A 123 2.63 1.71 15.49
C ASP A 123 4.07 1.78 14.98
N ALA A 124 4.98 2.25 15.85
CA ALA A 124 6.36 2.51 15.47
C ALA A 124 7.15 1.23 15.13
N GLU A 125 6.89 0.11 15.81
CA GLU A 125 7.62 -1.15 15.57
C GLU A 125 7.24 -1.73 14.20
N LEU A 126 5.95 -1.71 13.89
CA LEU A 126 5.46 -2.17 12.59
C LEU A 126 5.93 -1.26 11.45
N GLU A 127 5.96 0.05 11.66
CA GLU A 127 6.49 1.03 10.70
C GLU A 127 7.97 0.76 10.41
N ILE A 128 8.79 0.55 11.44
CA ILE A 128 10.21 0.21 11.33
C ILE A 128 10.40 -1.08 10.52
N LEU A 129 9.66 -2.13 10.87
CA LEU A 129 9.77 -3.43 10.20
C LEU A 129 9.40 -3.35 8.72
N ILE A 130 8.30 -2.66 8.37
CA ILE A 130 7.85 -2.50 7.00
C ILE A 130 8.87 -1.68 6.19
N THR A 131 9.41 -0.61 6.77
CA THR A 131 10.46 0.19 6.14
C THR A 131 11.74 -0.63 5.94
N ALA A 132 12.15 -1.44 6.93
CA ALA A 132 13.32 -2.30 6.82
C ALA A 132 13.22 -3.29 5.66
N LEU A 133 12.07 -3.95 5.50
CA LEU A 133 11.83 -4.87 4.38
C LEU A 133 11.86 -4.14 3.03
N ALA A 134 11.35 -2.90 2.97
CA ALA A 134 11.39 -2.09 1.76
C ALA A 134 12.82 -1.66 1.40
N VAL A 135 13.60 -1.25 2.39
CA VAL A 135 15.03 -0.88 2.22
C VAL A 135 15.84 -2.07 1.74
N GLU A 136 15.69 -3.25 2.37
CA GLU A 136 16.39 -4.47 1.96
C GLU A 136 16.03 -4.81 0.51
N PHE A 137 14.75 -4.78 0.15
CA PHE A 137 14.30 -5.05 -1.21
C PHE A 137 14.92 -4.07 -2.22
N GLU A 138 14.85 -2.76 -1.96
CA GLU A 138 15.42 -1.72 -2.82
C GLU A 138 16.94 -1.89 -3.03
N ARG A 139 17.65 -2.40 -2.03
CA ARG A 139 19.09 -2.64 -2.09
C ARG A 139 19.44 -3.92 -2.84
N SER A 140 18.67 -4.99 -2.65
CA SER A 140 18.95 -6.31 -3.22
C SER A 140 18.56 -6.41 -4.69
N ASP A 141 17.46 -5.79 -5.10
CA ASP A 141 16.94 -5.90 -6.46
C ASP A 141 17.66 -4.97 -7.47
N GLY A 142 18.20 -3.85 -7.03
CA GLY A 142 18.96 -2.90 -7.86
C GLY A 142 18.15 -2.20 -8.96
N VAL A 143 16.88 -2.56 -9.15
CA VAL A 143 16.00 -2.07 -10.22
C VAL A 143 15.35 -0.74 -9.85
N PHE A 144 15.05 -0.54 -8.57
CA PHE A 144 14.33 0.63 -8.06
C PHE A 144 15.19 1.57 -7.21
N HIS A 145 16.52 1.41 -7.23
CA HIS A 145 17.42 2.28 -6.50
C HIS A 145 17.32 3.73 -6.97
N THR A 146 16.45 4.49 -6.35
CA THR A 146 16.49 5.93 -6.42
C THR A 146 17.02 6.48 -5.10
N SER A 147 18.14 7.19 -5.15
CA SER A 147 18.73 7.84 -3.96
C SER A 147 17.72 8.72 -3.20
N SER A 148 16.73 9.30 -3.88
CA SER A 148 15.67 10.11 -3.32
C SER A 148 14.68 9.33 -2.44
N VAL A 149 14.33 8.09 -2.79
CA VAL A 149 13.46 7.22 -1.98
C VAL A 149 14.15 6.88 -0.66
N LEU A 150 15.36 6.33 -0.74
CA LEU A 150 16.16 5.99 0.45
C LEU A 150 16.44 7.20 1.35
N GLN A 151 16.75 8.37 0.77
CA GLN A 151 16.93 9.60 1.52
C GLN A 151 15.67 10.03 2.27
N SER A 152 14.51 9.88 1.66
CA SER A 152 13.23 10.21 2.31
C SER A 152 12.95 9.30 3.49
N TRP A 153 13.18 7.99 3.35
CA TRP A 153 13.07 7.03 4.45
C TRP A 153 14.12 7.30 5.54
N GLN A 154 15.38 7.60 5.18
CA GLN A 154 16.42 7.95 6.14
C GLN A 154 16.06 9.17 6.99
N GLN A 155 15.40 10.15 6.40
CA GLN A 155 14.96 11.35 7.13
C GLN A 155 13.75 11.10 8.03
N ALA A 156 12.79 10.29 7.58
CA ALA A 156 11.52 10.10 8.27
C ALA A 156 11.49 8.91 9.22
N ILE A 157 12.18 7.81 8.89
CA ILE A 157 12.14 6.52 9.62
C ILE A 157 13.57 5.93 9.68
N PRO A 158 14.54 6.63 10.29
CA PRO A 158 15.96 6.21 10.28
C PRO A 158 16.18 4.82 10.88
N ALA A 159 15.45 4.45 11.94
CA ALA A 159 15.55 3.12 12.55
C ALA A 159 15.12 1.98 11.59
N GLY A 160 14.18 2.25 10.70
CA GLY A 160 13.78 1.29 9.67
C GLY A 160 14.86 1.10 8.61
N VAL A 161 15.52 2.19 8.22
CA VAL A 161 16.65 2.11 7.28
C VAL A 161 17.83 1.37 7.89
N GLU A 162 18.21 1.70 9.13
CA GLU A 162 19.28 1.01 9.85
C GLU A 162 19.03 -0.51 9.98
N LEU A 163 17.80 -0.89 10.33
CA LEU A 163 17.43 -2.30 10.40
C LEU A 163 17.47 -2.98 9.01
N GLY A 164 16.98 -2.32 7.96
CA GLY A 164 16.99 -2.87 6.61
C GLY A 164 18.38 -3.01 5.99
N GLU A 165 19.35 -2.22 6.48
CA GLU A 165 20.76 -2.34 6.09
C GLU A 165 21.46 -3.55 6.72
N GLN A 166 20.88 -4.13 7.77
CA GLN A 166 21.41 -5.30 8.49
C GLN A 166 20.79 -6.63 8.01
N LEU A 167 19.70 -6.59 7.24
CA LEU A 167 19.05 -7.78 6.68
C LEU A 167 19.76 -8.26 5.41
#